data_353e1ec1d03923fcc45bd2ddbde0f734
#
_entry.id   353e1ec1d03923fcc45bd2ddbde0f734
#
_cell.length_a   1.000
_cell.length_b   1.000
_cell.length_c   1.000
_cell.angle_alpha   90.00
_cell.angle_beta   90.00
_cell.angle_gamma   90.00
#
_symmetry.space_group_name_H-M   'P 1'
#
loop_
_entity.id
_entity.type
_entity.pdbx_description
1 polymer ?
#
loop_
_entity_poly.entity_id
_entity_poly.type
_entity_poly.pdbx_seq_one_letter_code
_entity_poly.pdbx_strand_id
1 'polypeptide(L)'
;MWSTRIFCFASAIAVVACSALSSTEYSWAQAGRTMAIDDQPGFVPDPREEQLSAAYQRQAVFYRTNEPPGTIVVDTADRYLYLIQGNNRAIRYGIGVGREGFQWQGLLRVSRKAEWPDWTPPAEMIQRQPYLPRFMAGGPGNPMGARALYLGATIYRIHGTNQPQTIGSAVSSGCFRLVNDDVVDLYERVPVGTKVVVRHRPAL
;
A
#
# COMPACT_ATOMS: atom_id res chain seq x y z
N MET A 1 98.24 2.96 -11.10
CA MET A 1 98.35 3.23 -9.68
C MET A 1 97.08 3.90 -9.24
N TRP A 2 96.43 3.37 -8.28
CA TRP A 2 95.14 3.67 -7.62
C TRP A 2 93.85 3.34 -8.38
N SER A 3 93.37 2.16 -8.03
CA SER A 3 92.10 1.60 -8.42
C SER A 3 91.02 2.07 -7.44
N THR A 4 90.02 2.79 -7.95
CA THR A 4 88.85 3.17 -7.15
C THR A 4 87.70 2.17 -7.46
N ARG A 5 87.36 1.34 -6.47
CA ARG A 5 86.25 0.42 -6.52
C ARG A 5 84.96 1.20 -6.20
N ILE A 6 84.07 1.27 -7.15
CA ILE A 6 82.73 1.79 -6.97
C ILE A 6 81.83 0.64 -6.48
N PHE A 7 81.33 0.78 -5.28
CA PHE A 7 80.29 -0.10 -4.73
C PHE A 7 78.90 0.34 -5.25
N CYS A 8 78.30 -0.54 -6.09
CA CYS A 8 76.89 -0.39 -6.43
C CYS A 8 76.05 -0.94 -5.31
N PHE A 9 75.29 -0.06 -4.59
CA PHE A 9 74.22 -0.49 -3.72
C PHE A 9 72.97 -0.74 -4.56
N ALA A 10 72.57 -2.02 -4.65
CA ALA A 10 71.30 -2.42 -5.22
C ALA A 10 70.20 -2.18 -4.18
N SER A 11 69.43 -1.15 -4.38
CA SER A 11 68.21 -0.93 -3.58
C SER A 11 67.09 -1.83 -4.08
N ALA A 12 66.76 -2.83 -3.28
CA ALA A 12 65.58 -3.68 -3.51
C ALA A 12 64.31 -2.87 -3.19
N ILE A 13 63.56 -2.49 -4.22
CA ILE A 13 62.23 -1.89 -4.03
C ILE A 13 61.26 -3.06 -3.78
N ALA A 14 60.82 -3.17 -2.54
CA ALA A 14 59.75 -4.09 -2.20
C ALA A 14 58.41 -3.48 -2.71
N VAL A 15 57.87 -4.06 -3.80
CA VAL A 15 56.53 -3.78 -4.27
C VAL A 15 55.55 -4.48 -3.33
N VAL A 16 54.99 -3.73 -2.41
CA VAL A 16 53.85 -4.19 -1.64
C VAL A 16 52.62 -4.21 -2.56
N ALA A 17 52.26 -5.37 -3.05
CA ALA A 17 51.01 -5.60 -3.73
C ALA A 17 49.90 -5.46 -2.69
N CYS A 18 49.29 -4.26 -2.64
CA CYS A 18 48.04 -4.05 -1.92
C CYS A 18 46.95 -4.75 -2.70
N SER A 19 46.66 -6.03 -2.35
CA SER A 19 45.48 -6.75 -2.77
C SER A 19 44.26 -6.00 -2.19
N ALA A 20 43.65 -5.17 -3.02
CA ALA A 20 42.32 -4.63 -2.76
C ALA A 20 41.36 -5.81 -2.66
N LEU A 21 41.09 -6.25 -1.45
CA LEU A 21 39.89 -7.03 -1.15
C LEU A 21 38.73 -6.11 -1.49
N SER A 22 38.18 -6.30 -2.69
CA SER A 22 36.85 -5.79 -3.00
C SER A 22 35.89 -6.50 -2.04
N SER A 23 35.69 -5.89 -0.90
CA SER A 23 34.53 -6.16 -0.06
C SER A 23 33.31 -5.91 -0.93
N THR A 24 32.73 -6.96 -1.47
CA THR A 24 31.35 -6.94 -1.89
C THR A 24 30.54 -6.65 -0.65
N GLU A 25 30.38 -5.39 -0.35
CA GLU A 25 29.32 -4.94 0.53
C GLU A 25 28.03 -5.36 -0.16
N TYR A 26 27.54 -6.53 0.23
CA TYR A 26 26.17 -6.90 -0.05
C TYR A 26 25.33 -5.82 0.61
N SER A 27 24.93 -4.85 -0.21
CA SER A 27 24.07 -3.76 0.21
C SER A 27 22.73 -4.39 0.61
N TRP A 28 22.52 -4.60 1.89
CA TRP A 28 21.25 -4.98 2.48
C TRP A 28 20.13 -4.00 2.12
N ALA A 29 20.51 -2.80 1.67
CA ALA A 29 19.61 -1.79 1.14
C ALA A 29 18.94 -2.18 -0.19
N GLN A 30 19.45 -3.18 -0.92
CA GLN A 30 18.81 -3.67 -2.15
C GLN A 30 17.84 -4.81 -1.89
N ALA A 31 18.01 -5.58 -0.82
CA ALA A 31 17.04 -6.61 -0.42
C ALA A 31 15.71 -6.00 0.06
N GLY A 32 15.73 -4.77 0.58
CA GLY A 32 14.52 -4.05 1.02
C GLY A 32 13.65 -3.48 -0.12
N ARG A 33 14.12 -3.48 -1.37
CA ARG A 33 13.37 -2.90 -2.50
C ARG A 33 12.42 -3.85 -3.21
N THR A 34 12.42 -5.12 -2.87
CA THR A 34 11.58 -6.14 -3.53
C THR A 34 10.38 -6.59 -2.71
N MET A 35 10.27 -6.17 -1.45
CA MET A 35 8.99 -6.29 -0.74
C MET A 35 8.07 -5.21 -1.31
N ALA A 36 7.12 -5.63 -2.11
CA ALA A 36 6.05 -4.73 -2.52
C ALA A 36 5.50 -4.07 -1.24
N ILE A 37 5.48 -2.74 -1.22
CA ILE A 37 4.96 -1.93 -0.10
C ILE A 37 3.52 -2.35 0.27
N ASP A 38 2.90 -3.15 -0.58
CA ASP A 38 1.49 -3.52 -0.56
C ASP A 38 1.10 -4.43 0.59
N ASP A 39 2.02 -5.27 1.07
CA ASP A 39 1.65 -6.32 2.02
C ASP A 39 2.83 -6.59 2.99
N GLN A 40 2.85 -5.86 4.08
CA GLN A 40 3.77 -6.11 5.19
C GLN A 40 3.00 -6.72 6.38
N PRO A 41 2.71 -8.03 6.33
CA PRO A 41 2.01 -8.68 7.44
C PRO A 41 2.86 -8.61 8.70
N GLY A 42 2.20 -8.28 9.82
CA GLY A 42 2.84 -8.13 11.12
C GLY A 42 3.37 -6.72 11.42
N PHE A 43 3.43 -5.81 10.45
CA PHE A 43 3.77 -4.41 10.72
C PHE A 43 2.61 -3.73 11.46
N VAL A 44 2.92 -3.09 12.59
CA VAL A 44 1.98 -2.26 13.35
C VAL A 44 2.49 -0.82 13.24
N PRO A 45 1.74 0.08 12.59
CA PRO A 45 2.17 1.46 12.40
C PRO A 45 2.24 2.20 13.75
N ASP A 46 3.14 3.15 13.86
CA ASP A 46 3.11 4.13 14.94
C ASP A 46 1.85 5.01 14.75
N PRO A 47 1.08 5.30 15.80
CA PRO A 47 -0.08 6.19 15.70
C PRO A 47 0.22 7.55 15.09
N ARG A 48 1.46 8.04 15.17
CA ARG A 48 1.90 9.28 14.51
C ARG A 48 2.03 9.15 13.00
N GLU A 49 2.25 7.94 12.49
CA GLU A 49 2.34 7.64 11.05
C GLU A 49 0.96 7.48 10.41
N GLU A 50 -0.10 7.36 11.21
CA GLU A 50 -1.49 7.30 10.73
C GLU A 50 -2.02 8.67 10.27
N GLN A 51 -1.26 9.75 10.47
CA GLN A 51 -1.66 11.09 10.03
C GLN A 51 -1.57 11.21 8.52
N LEU A 52 -2.74 11.23 7.89
CA LEU A 52 -2.84 11.51 6.46
C LEU A 52 -2.45 12.96 6.14
N SER A 53 -1.88 13.17 4.95
CA SER A 53 -1.77 14.53 4.42
C SER A 53 -3.14 15.17 4.32
N ALA A 54 -3.23 16.49 4.47
CA ALA A 54 -4.50 17.23 4.45
C ALA A 54 -5.36 16.91 3.22
N ALA A 55 -4.74 16.59 2.08
CA ALA A 55 -5.45 16.22 0.85
C ALA A 55 -6.29 14.96 1.01
N TYR A 56 -5.81 13.97 1.77
CA TYR A 56 -6.47 12.67 1.92
C TYR A 56 -7.27 12.51 3.21
N GLN A 57 -7.30 13.52 4.07
CA GLN A 57 -8.13 13.52 5.27
C GLN A 57 -9.61 13.45 4.90
N ARG A 58 -10.39 12.74 5.72
CA ARG A 58 -11.85 12.68 5.61
C ARG A 58 -12.47 14.05 5.78
N GLN A 59 -13.35 14.43 4.85
CA GLN A 59 -14.05 15.71 4.92
C GLN A 59 -15.37 15.69 4.15
N ALA A 60 -16.31 16.56 4.58
CA ALA A 60 -17.51 16.84 3.82
C ALA A 60 -17.15 17.72 2.62
N VAL A 61 -17.65 17.33 1.43
CA VAL A 61 -17.37 18.06 0.19
C VAL A 61 -18.64 18.29 -0.61
N PHE A 62 -18.61 19.31 -1.48
CA PHE A 62 -19.58 19.44 -2.55
C PHE A 62 -19.29 18.36 -3.61
N TYR A 63 -20.32 17.59 -3.97
CA TYR A 63 -20.18 16.51 -4.93
C TYR A 63 -21.44 16.37 -5.79
N ARG A 64 -21.39 16.88 -6.99
CA ARG A 64 -22.52 16.83 -7.93
C ARG A 64 -22.62 15.44 -8.55
N THR A 65 -23.75 14.77 -8.31
CA THR A 65 -24.01 13.44 -8.83
C THR A 65 -25.50 13.15 -8.92
N ASN A 66 -25.88 12.20 -9.77
CA ASN A 66 -27.24 11.64 -9.84
C ASN A 66 -27.36 10.36 -9.00
N GLU A 67 -26.30 9.93 -8.32
CA GLU A 67 -26.34 8.77 -7.43
C GLU A 67 -27.16 9.08 -6.18
N PRO A 68 -28.05 8.18 -5.74
CA PRO A 68 -28.85 8.39 -4.56
C PRO A 68 -28.00 8.42 -3.28
N PRO A 69 -28.51 9.09 -2.21
CA PRO A 69 -27.86 9.04 -0.90
C PRO A 69 -27.59 7.61 -0.44
N GLY A 70 -26.49 7.41 0.28
CA GLY A 70 -26.02 6.09 0.73
C GLY A 70 -25.19 5.33 -0.31
N THR A 71 -25.13 5.79 -1.57
CA THR A 71 -24.23 5.18 -2.57
C THR A 71 -22.77 5.49 -2.25
N ILE A 72 -21.89 4.52 -2.43
CA ILE A 72 -20.45 4.71 -2.45
C ILE A 72 -20.01 4.91 -3.91
N VAL A 73 -19.26 5.98 -4.17
CA VAL A 73 -18.58 6.20 -5.45
C VAL A 73 -17.08 6.19 -5.21
N VAL A 74 -16.38 5.29 -5.88
CA VAL A 74 -14.91 5.20 -5.85
C VAL A 74 -14.37 5.80 -7.14
N ASP A 75 -13.52 6.80 -7.01
CA ASP A 75 -12.75 7.37 -8.12
C ASP A 75 -11.29 6.94 -7.97
N THR A 76 -10.87 5.99 -8.79
CA THR A 76 -9.52 5.40 -8.67
C THR A 76 -8.44 6.31 -9.24
N ALA A 77 -8.77 7.21 -10.16
CA ALA A 77 -7.81 8.16 -10.72
C ALA A 77 -7.41 9.21 -9.67
N ASP A 78 -8.41 9.76 -8.97
CA ASP A 78 -8.20 10.78 -7.94
C ASP A 78 -7.84 10.19 -6.58
N ARG A 79 -8.01 8.86 -6.43
CA ARG A 79 -7.75 8.12 -5.17
C ARG A 79 -8.63 8.58 -4.02
N TYR A 80 -9.91 8.75 -4.32
CA TYR A 80 -10.94 9.10 -3.36
C TYR A 80 -12.13 8.15 -3.40
N LEU A 81 -12.72 7.95 -2.24
CA LEU A 81 -14.02 7.33 -2.05
C LEU A 81 -14.99 8.40 -1.54
N TYR A 82 -16.18 8.41 -2.10
CA TYR A 82 -17.25 9.35 -1.73
C TYR A 82 -18.48 8.57 -1.24
N LEU A 83 -18.90 8.84 -0.03
CA LEU A 83 -20.21 8.39 0.49
C LEU A 83 -21.24 9.50 0.25
N ILE A 84 -22.16 9.27 -0.65
CA ILE A 84 -23.15 10.26 -1.09
C ILE A 84 -24.14 10.54 0.03
N GLN A 85 -24.32 11.81 0.37
CA GLN A 85 -25.23 12.27 1.44
C GLN A 85 -26.56 12.88 0.90
N GLY A 86 -26.64 13.12 -0.41
CA GLY A 86 -27.70 13.89 -1.03
C GLY A 86 -27.39 15.39 -1.06
N ASN A 87 -28.27 16.16 -1.72
CA ASN A 87 -28.14 17.62 -1.84
C ASN A 87 -26.76 18.09 -2.32
N ASN A 88 -26.18 17.37 -3.31
CA ASN A 88 -24.83 17.61 -3.83
C ASN A 88 -23.73 17.59 -2.74
N ARG A 89 -23.90 16.76 -1.72
CA ARG A 89 -22.92 16.56 -0.65
C ARG A 89 -22.44 15.12 -0.61
N ALA A 90 -21.20 14.93 -0.24
CA ALA A 90 -20.61 13.63 0.08
C ALA A 90 -19.60 13.75 1.22
N ILE A 91 -19.36 12.64 1.92
CA ILE A 91 -18.17 12.49 2.73
C ILE A 91 -17.11 11.90 1.83
N ARG A 92 -15.97 12.58 1.72
CA ARG A 92 -14.82 12.13 0.95
C ARG A 92 -13.79 11.48 1.88
N TYR A 93 -13.28 10.33 1.49
CA TYR A 93 -12.20 9.59 2.14
C TYR A 93 -11.04 9.45 1.18
N GLY A 94 -9.82 9.64 1.65
CA GLY A 94 -8.61 9.29 0.90
C GLY A 94 -8.43 7.77 0.86
N ILE A 95 -8.06 7.24 -0.29
CA ILE A 95 -7.89 5.79 -0.46
C ILE A 95 -6.58 5.41 -1.15
N GLY A 96 -6.08 4.21 -0.82
CA GLY A 96 -5.14 3.48 -1.66
C GLY A 96 -5.90 2.61 -2.65
N VAL A 97 -5.40 2.51 -3.89
CA VAL A 97 -6.08 1.81 -4.99
C VAL A 97 -5.20 0.73 -5.62
N GLY A 98 -5.77 -0.06 -6.52
CA GLY A 98 -5.05 -1.05 -7.32
C GLY A 98 -3.93 -0.42 -8.15
N ARG A 99 -2.73 -1.04 -8.11
CA ARG A 99 -1.62 -0.66 -9.00
C ARG A 99 -1.96 -0.94 -10.46
N GLU A 100 -1.16 -0.47 -11.37
CA GLU A 100 -1.30 -0.75 -12.79
C GLU A 100 -1.48 -2.25 -13.07
N GLY A 101 -2.45 -2.60 -13.94
CA GLY A 101 -2.86 -3.97 -14.22
C GLY A 101 -3.81 -4.61 -13.20
N PHE A 102 -4.08 -3.95 -12.06
CA PHE A 102 -5.06 -4.38 -11.05
C PHE A 102 -6.21 -3.37 -10.86
N GLN A 103 -6.31 -2.41 -11.75
CA GLN A 103 -7.40 -1.44 -11.76
C GLN A 103 -8.64 -2.07 -12.42
N TRP A 104 -9.79 -1.74 -11.87
CA TRP A 104 -11.08 -2.18 -12.40
C TRP A 104 -12.13 -1.09 -12.21
N GLN A 105 -13.19 -1.20 -12.96
CA GLN A 105 -14.37 -0.33 -12.88
C GLN A 105 -15.65 -1.16 -12.99
N GLY A 106 -16.73 -0.66 -12.43
CA GLY A 106 -18.01 -1.35 -12.47
C GLY A 106 -18.94 -0.98 -11.33
N LEU A 107 -20.03 -1.73 -11.25
CA LEU A 107 -21.06 -1.59 -10.23
C LEU A 107 -21.14 -2.87 -9.42
N LEU A 108 -20.93 -2.76 -8.12
CA LEU A 108 -21.07 -3.85 -7.16
C LEU A 108 -21.97 -3.41 -5.99
N ARG A 109 -22.19 -4.33 -5.07
CA ARG A 109 -22.86 -4.06 -3.79
C ARG A 109 -22.04 -4.62 -2.64
N VAL A 110 -22.13 -3.97 -1.49
CA VAL A 110 -21.60 -4.54 -0.24
C VAL A 110 -22.36 -5.82 0.04
N SER A 111 -21.70 -6.96 -0.01
CA SER A 111 -22.31 -8.28 0.22
C SER A 111 -22.14 -8.76 1.65
N ARG A 112 -21.10 -8.35 2.34
CA ARG A 112 -20.77 -8.71 3.71
C ARG A 112 -19.89 -7.66 4.36
N LYS A 113 -19.95 -7.58 5.68
CA LYS A 113 -19.09 -6.72 6.51
C LYS A 113 -18.39 -7.58 7.56
N ALA A 114 -17.18 -7.22 7.94
CA ALA A 114 -16.44 -7.89 9.02
C ALA A 114 -15.59 -6.89 9.81
N GLU A 115 -15.52 -7.13 11.11
CA GLU A 115 -14.61 -6.45 12.04
C GLU A 115 -13.34 -7.28 12.18
N TRP A 116 -12.19 -6.63 12.18
CA TRP A 116 -10.89 -7.26 12.28
C TRP A 116 -10.82 -8.58 11.48
N PRO A 117 -11.05 -8.51 10.15
CA PRO A 117 -11.17 -9.73 9.34
C PRO A 117 -9.84 -10.48 9.28
N ASP A 118 -9.93 -11.80 9.22
CA ASP A 118 -8.78 -12.63 8.85
C ASP A 118 -8.33 -12.33 7.42
N TRP A 119 -7.06 -12.52 7.17
CA TRP A 119 -6.46 -12.36 5.85
C TRP A 119 -5.91 -13.68 5.33
N THR A 120 -6.36 -14.04 4.16
CA THR A 120 -5.82 -15.13 3.35
C THR A 120 -5.41 -14.53 2.02
N PRO A 121 -4.12 -14.45 1.71
CA PRO A 121 -3.64 -13.95 0.42
C PRO A 121 -4.22 -14.77 -0.73
N PRO A 122 -4.67 -14.14 -1.83
CA PRO A 122 -5.05 -14.86 -3.03
C PRO A 122 -3.89 -15.71 -3.57
N ALA A 123 -4.21 -16.85 -4.21
CA ALA A 123 -3.18 -17.77 -4.75
C ALA A 123 -2.19 -17.06 -5.69
N GLU A 124 -2.68 -16.15 -6.52
CA GLU A 124 -1.85 -15.34 -7.43
C GLU A 124 -0.89 -14.41 -6.69
N MET A 125 -1.30 -13.89 -5.53
CA MET A 125 -0.44 -13.08 -4.67
C MET A 125 0.68 -13.93 -4.08
N ILE A 126 0.35 -15.13 -3.62
CA ILE A 126 1.35 -16.10 -3.12
C ILE A 126 2.33 -16.52 -4.22
N GLN A 127 1.89 -16.65 -5.46
CA GLN A 127 2.79 -16.96 -6.58
C GLN A 127 3.81 -15.84 -6.82
N ARG A 128 3.37 -14.57 -6.70
CA ARG A 128 4.26 -13.41 -6.82
C ARG A 128 5.14 -13.19 -5.60
N GLN A 129 4.66 -13.56 -4.42
CA GLN A 129 5.29 -13.33 -3.13
C GLN A 129 5.22 -14.59 -2.25
N PRO A 130 6.05 -15.62 -2.52
CA PRO A 130 5.96 -16.93 -1.86
C PRO A 130 6.23 -16.91 -0.35
N TYR A 131 6.86 -15.84 0.15
CA TYR A 131 7.19 -15.62 1.56
C TYR A 131 5.99 -15.16 2.41
N LEU A 132 4.88 -14.76 1.80
CA LEU A 132 3.69 -14.34 2.53
C LEU A 132 3.09 -15.51 3.34
N PRO A 133 2.55 -15.23 4.54
CA PRO A 133 1.83 -16.24 5.31
C PRO A 133 0.60 -16.70 4.52
N ARG A 134 0.22 -17.97 4.67
CA ARG A 134 -0.97 -18.53 4.02
C ARG A 134 -2.26 -18.08 4.69
N PHE A 135 -2.18 -17.64 5.93
CA PHE A 135 -3.27 -17.14 6.77
C PHE A 135 -2.72 -16.20 7.82
N MET A 136 -3.50 -15.18 8.16
CA MET A 136 -3.23 -14.28 9.26
C MET A 136 -4.54 -13.92 9.96
N ALA A 137 -4.61 -14.16 11.26
CA ALA A 137 -5.76 -13.75 12.07
C ALA A 137 -5.93 -12.23 12.08
N GLY A 138 -7.15 -11.77 12.27
CA GLY A 138 -7.47 -10.35 12.40
C GLY A 138 -6.71 -9.69 13.55
N GLY A 139 -6.32 -8.44 13.37
CA GLY A 139 -5.58 -7.67 14.37
C GLY A 139 -4.79 -6.51 13.77
N PRO A 140 -4.13 -5.68 14.60
CA PRO A 140 -3.45 -4.44 14.16
C PRO A 140 -2.37 -4.66 13.08
N GLY A 141 -1.66 -5.78 13.12
CA GLY A 141 -0.64 -6.13 12.11
C GLY A 141 -1.20 -6.80 10.85
N ASN A 142 -2.52 -6.97 10.75
CA ASN A 142 -3.16 -7.59 9.59
C ASN A 142 -3.38 -6.57 8.47
N PRO A 143 -2.98 -6.88 7.21
CA PRO A 143 -3.15 -5.96 6.09
C PRO A 143 -4.58 -5.51 5.79
N MET A 144 -5.58 -6.25 6.27
CA MET A 144 -7.00 -5.89 6.12
C MET A 144 -7.46 -4.78 7.08
N GLY A 145 -6.68 -4.47 8.10
CA GLY A 145 -7.00 -3.45 9.09
C GLY A 145 -8.25 -3.75 9.92
N ALA A 146 -8.83 -2.69 10.50
CA ALA A 146 -9.89 -2.80 11.51
C ALA A 146 -11.24 -3.28 10.96
N ARG A 147 -11.57 -2.99 9.70
CA ARG A 147 -12.88 -3.31 9.08
C ARG A 147 -12.73 -3.68 7.61
N ALA A 148 -13.64 -4.52 7.12
CA ALA A 148 -13.76 -4.79 5.69
C ALA A 148 -15.23 -4.82 5.24
N LEU A 149 -15.49 -4.25 4.05
CA LEU A 149 -16.72 -4.33 3.30
C LEU A 149 -16.43 -5.14 2.02
N TYR A 150 -17.03 -6.29 1.89
CA TYR A 150 -16.83 -7.20 0.77
C TYR A 150 -17.75 -6.79 -0.39
N LEU A 151 -17.27 -6.86 -1.62
CA LEU A 151 -17.96 -6.35 -2.80
C LEU A 151 -18.45 -7.51 -3.68
N GLY A 152 -19.76 -7.76 -3.65
CA GLY A 152 -20.38 -8.83 -4.42
C GLY A 152 -19.79 -10.21 -4.09
N ALA A 153 -19.70 -11.06 -5.12
CA ALA A 153 -19.03 -12.37 -5.07
C ALA A 153 -17.57 -12.29 -5.58
N THR A 154 -16.95 -11.11 -5.51
CA THR A 154 -15.61 -10.88 -6.01
C THR A 154 -14.55 -11.02 -4.92
N ILE A 155 -13.28 -10.94 -5.33
CA ILE A 155 -12.15 -10.84 -4.40
C ILE A 155 -11.93 -9.41 -3.89
N TYR A 156 -12.70 -8.42 -4.38
CA TYR A 156 -12.48 -7.01 -4.05
C TYR A 156 -13.16 -6.60 -2.74
N ARG A 157 -12.52 -5.69 -2.04
CA ARG A 157 -12.96 -5.18 -0.74
C ARG A 157 -12.64 -3.70 -0.60
N ILE A 158 -13.42 -3.02 0.22
CA ILE A 158 -13.05 -1.76 0.85
C ILE A 158 -12.64 -2.13 2.27
N HIS A 159 -11.42 -1.81 2.69
CA HIS A 159 -10.91 -2.27 3.98
C HIS A 159 -9.93 -1.29 4.62
N GLY A 160 -9.65 -1.47 5.89
CA GLY A 160 -8.59 -0.75 6.59
C GLY A 160 -7.20 -1.13 6.11
N THR A 161 -6.19 -0.65 6.80
CA THR A 161 -4.81 -1.02 6.49
C THR A 161 -3.93 -0.95 7.72
N ASN A 162 -2.89 -1.77 7.76
CA ASN A 162 -1.75 -1.61 8.67
C ASN A 162 -0.64 -0.73 8.06
N GLN A 163 -0.88 -0.14 6.87
CA GLN A 163 0.08 0.70 6.14
C GLN A 163 -0.56 2.03 5.73
N PRO A 164 -0.85 2.94 6.68
CA PRO A 164 -1.54 4.20 6.42
C PRO A 164 -0.80 5.10 5.43
N GLN A 165 0.52 5.01 5.34
CA GLN A 165 1.36 5.75 4.38
C GLN A 165 1.06 5.39 2.91
N THR A 166 0.34 4.30 2.64
CA THR A 166 -0.04 3.89 1.29
C THR A 166 -1.32 4.56 0.79
N ILE A 167 -2.01 5.32 1.64
CA ILE A 167 -3.18 6.10 1.22
C ILE A 167 -2.75 7.21 0.26
N GLY A 168 -3.49 7.38 -0.81
CA GLY A 168 -3.11 8.26 -1.91
C GLY A 168 -2.19 7.62 -2.94
N SER A 169 -1.90 6.32 -2.81
CA SER A 169 -1.02 5.58 -3.73
C SER A 169 -1.76 4.46 -4.46
N ALA A 170 -1.19 4.03 -5.60
CA ALA A 170 -1.69 2.91 -6.39
C ALA A 170 -0.80 1.69 -6.14
N VAL A 171 -1.09 0.92 -5.09
CA VAL A 171 -0.20 -0.16 -4.60
C VAL A 171 -0.92 -1.49 -4.37
N SER A 172 -2.25 -1.53 -4.26
CA SER A 172 -2.97 -2.74 -3.92
C SER A 172 -3.15 -3.70 -5.12
N SER A 173 -3.63 -4.90 -4.84
CA SER A 173 -4.05 -5.88 -5.85
C SER A 173 -5.54 -5.73 -6.24
N GLY A 174 -6.06 -4.49 -6.24
CA GLY A 174 -7.40 -4.14 -6.70
C GLY A 174 -8.40 -3.80 -5.59
N CYS A 175 -8.07 -4.02 -4.32
CA CYS A 175 -8.86 -3.56 -3.18
C CYS A 175 -8.66 -2.06 -2.91
N PHE A 176 -9.61 -1.45 -2.19
CA PHE A 176 -9.55 -0.05 -1.78
C PHE A 176 -9.20 0.02 -0.30
N ARG A 177 -8.06 0.66 0.02
CA ARG A 177 -7.53 0.79 1.38
C ARG A 177 -7.91 2.14 1.96
N LEU A 178 -8.32 2.17 3.22
CA LEU A 178 -8.50 3.37 4.02
C LEU A 178 -7.63 3.27 5.28
N VAL A 179 -7.33 4.39 5.93
CA VAL A 179 -6.85 4.33 7.31
C VAL A 179 -7.93 3.72 8.20
N ASN A 180 -7.53 3.15 9.33
CA ASN A 180 -8.46 2.40 10.19
C ASN A 180 -9.62 3.26 10.72
N ASP A 181 -9.38 4.50 11.11
CA ASP A 181 -10.43 5.41 11.57
C ASP A 181 -11.47 5.71 10.49
N ASP A 182 -11.03 5.85 9.24
CA ASP A 182 -11.92 6.14 8.12
C ASP A 182 -12.75 4.92 7.71
N VAL A 183 -12.16 3.73 7.72
CA VAL A 183 -12.92 2.52 7.40
C VAL A 183 -13.92 2.16 8.51
N VAL A 184 -13.61 2.48 9.77
CA VAL A 184 -14.55 2.32 10.90
C VAL A 184 -15.74 3.26 10.70
N ASP A 185 -15.51 4.56 10.43
CA ASP A 185 -16.56 5.53 10.15
C ASP A 185 -17.44 5.12 8.96
N LEU A 186 -16.82 4.69 7.85
CA LEU A 186 -17.54 4.20 6.67
C LEU A 186 -18.35 2.93 6.99
N TYR A 187 -17.77 2.00 7.72
CA TYR A 187 -18.40 0.76 8.12
C TYR A 187 -19.67 0.99 8.93
N GLU A 188 -19.66 1.92 9.87
CA GLU A 188 -20.84 2.23 10.69
C GLU A 188 -21.98 2.84 9.87
N ARG A 189 -21.65 3.67 8.87
CA ARG A 189 -22.64 4.37 8.02
C ARG A 189 -23.25 3.49 6.93
N VAL A 190 -22.58 2.43 6.51
CA VAL A 190 -22.90 1.70 5.29
C VAL A 190 -23.49 0.33 5.60
N PRO A 191 -24.77 0.06 5.28
CA PRO A 191 -25.38 -1.27 5.43
C PRO A 191 -24.93 -2.23 4.33
N VAL A 192 -25.10 -3.54 4.59
CA VAL A 192 -25.07 -4.57 3.53
C VAL A 192 -26.13 -4.25 2.49
N GLY A 193 -25.81 -4.48 1.21
CA GLY A 193 -26.66 -4.11 0.07
C GLY A 193 -26.33 -2.76 -0.55
N THR A 194 -25.54 -1.92 0.13
CA THR A 194 -25.13 -0.61 -0.39
C THR A 194 -24.52 -0.71 -1.79
N LYS A 195 -24.99 0.15 -2.67
CA LYS A 195 -24.46 0.31 -4.05
C LYS A 195 -23.05 0.89 -4.02
N VAL A 196 -22.14 0.29 -4.78
CA VAL A 196 -20.76 0.73 -4.95
C VAL A 196 -20.48 0.90 -6.44
N VAL A 197 -20.23 2.13 -6.86
CA VAL A 197 -19.84 2.49 -8.23
C VAL A 197 -18.35 2.77 -8.24
N VAL A 198 -17.61 1.99 -9.01
CA VAL A 198 -16.17 2.17 -9.19
C VAL A 198 -15.91 2.69 -10.60
N ARG A 199 -15.19 3.79 -10.69
CA ARG A 199 -14.82 4.43 -11.95
C ARG A 199 -13.36 4.85 -11.95
N HIS A 200 -12.81 4.94 -13.12
CA HIS A 200 -11.47 5.45 -13.37
C HIS A 200 -11.59 6.63 -14.34
N ARG A 201 -11.82 7.82 -13.82
CA ARG A 201 -11.89 9.05 -14.61
C ARG A 201 -10.92 10.04 -14.00
N PRO A 202 -9.93 10.54 -14.76
CA PRO A 202 -9.15 11.68 -14.31
C PRO A 202 -10.09 12.86 -14.07
N ALA A 203 -9.78 13.69 -13.07
CA ALA A 203 -10.44 14.98 -12.91
C ALA A 203 -10.22 15.80 -14.20
N LEU A 204 -11.32 16.39 -14.72
CA LEU A 204 -11.27 17.32 -15.84
C LEU A 204 -10.76 18.67 -15.38
#